data_3c38c297189ca5ac04c2581565fc4fa0
#
_entry.id   3c38c297189ca5ac04c2581565fc4fa0
#
_cell.length_a   1.000
_cell.length_b   1.000
_cell.length_c   1.000
_cell.angle_alpha   90.00
_cell.angle_beta   90.00
_cell.angle_gamma   90.00
#
_symmetry.space_group_name_H-M   'P 1'
#
loop_
_entity.id
_entity.type
_entity.pdbx_description
1 polymer ?
#
loop_
_entity_poly.entity_id
_entity_poly.type
_entity_poly.pdbx_seq_one_letter_code
_entity_poly.pdbx_strand_id
1 'polypeptide(L)'
;MSRPKPTGENRVVDADEIFFSTTDSKGNIGKANSVFVDISRYSWDDLVGAPHNIVRHPMMPGAAFLAMWTTIQAGDPFCAYVHNLAGDGATYTVLATIVSQADGYLSVRVAPQVPEMLQAAEAVYQAARDAEWVAGEQGCGAPERARRGLDAVQSALEQAGYPDYPTFMRKALVQEVAARRQRHRASRGMVDGSSLGQLADQVSNVRTVVERWLRWLETFGGLSDLSVKACRTARTLGQAMTESQRTSDAITDSHHAAEAALRPLVTVLTLWSRMDAEIAPLVDGVVADLDALAASADLTSFRLAVAYIQVESTRSFVAELWAEVDGWERALPAIDDLSRAVEEAMSQANHHLEQVRTLAEQAASRTEELAGLMSMPTALLSSWQQMASQRELSSGVADIVPRVEEQIGASQAMAAELTDVVAGLRRLAQADDGGLDVSVLAEIRRLAGEVATR
;
A
#
# COMPACT_ATOMS: atom_id res chain seq x y z
N MET A 1 -10.79 35.94 -16.94
CA MET A 1 -10.95 35.20 -18.23
C MET A 1 -12.20 34.34 -18.21
N SER A 2 -12.89 34.18 -19.34
CA SER A 2 -13.96 33.19 -19.46
C SER A 2 -13.36 31.81 -19.51
N ARG A 3 -13.92 30.86 -18.78
CA ARG A 3 -13.43 29.46 -18.75
C ARG A 3 -13.52 28.86 -20.17
N PRO A 4 -12.43 28.20 -20.69
CA PRO A 4 -12.49 27.59 -22.01
C PRO A 4 -13.56 26.47 -22.02
N LYS A 5 -14.12 26.23 -23.21
CA LYS A 5 -15.05 25.11 -23.42
C LYS A 5 -14.28 23.94 -23.97
N PRO A 6 -14.58 22.69 -23.52
CA PRO A 6 -13.96 21.51 -24.10
C PRO A 6 -14.16 21.44 -25.61
N THR A 7 -13.07 21.22 -26.36
CA THR A 7 -13.09 21.06 -27.82
C THR A 7 -13.33 19.62 -28.24
N GLY A 8 -13.17 18.66 -27.32
CA GLY A 8 -13.13 17.23 -27.60
C GLY A 8 -11.74 16.72 -28.01
N GLU A 9 -10.76 17.59 -28.16
CA GLU A 9 -9.38 17.19 -28.40
C GLU A 9 -8.73 16.69 -27.13
N ASN A 10 -7.91 15.62 -27.26
CA ASN A 10 -7.11 15.08 -26.18
C ASN A 10 -5.63 15.41 -26.41
N ARG A 11 -5.02 16.07 -25.44
CA ARG A 11 -3.57 16.27 -25.39
C ARG A 11 -2.94 15.13 -24.63
N VAL A 12 -1.99 14.46 -25.26
CA VAL A 12 -1.20 13.41 -24.63
C VAL A 12 -0.16 14.07 -23.74
N VAL A 13 -0.05 13.58 -22.50
CA VAL A 13 1.07 13.87 -21.60
C VAL A 13 2.09 12.76 -21.81
N ASP A 14 3.32 13.13 -22.18
CA ASP A 14 4.35 12.11 -22.38
C ASP A 14 4.75 11.43 -21.07
N ALA A 15 5.16 10.17 -21.18
CA ALA A 15 5.53 9.37 -20.01
C ALA A 15 6.68 10.02 -19.18
N ASP A 16 7.54 10.78 -19.83
CA ASP A 16 8.69 11.45 -19.23
C ASP A 16 8.34 12.84 -18.67
N GLU A 17 7.20 13.38 -19.06
CA GLU A 17 6.73 14.68 -18.56
C GLU A 17 6.25 14.56 -17.13
N ILE A 18 6.87 15.34 -16.26
CA ILE A 18 6.48 15.54 -14.87
C ILE A 18 6.28 17.00 -14.62
N PHE A 19 5.14 17.37 -14.11
CA PHE A 19 4.88 18.76 -13.77
C PHE A 19 4.26 18.91 -12.40
N PHE A 20 4.52 20.04 -11.79
CA PHE A 20 4.05 20.32 -10.44
C PHE A 20 3.49 21.74 -10.33
N SER A 21 2.72 21.93 -9.27
CA SER A 21 2.37 23.25 -8.76
C SER A 21 2.35 23.24 -7.24
N THR A 22 2.77 24.34 -6.62
CA THR A 22 2.48 24.63 -5.23
C THR A 22 1.23 25.51 -5.15
N THR A 23 0.49 25.38 -4.04
CA THR A 23 -0.65 26.25 -3.78
C THR A 23 -0.61 26.72 -2.33
N ASP A 24 -1.27 27.84 -2.04
CA ASP A 24 -1.58 28.22 -0.67
C ASP A 24 -2.64 27.30 -0.06
N SER A 25 -2.99 27.51 1.21
CA SER A 25 -4.03 26.76 1.92
C SER A 25 -5.44 26.91 1.32
N LYS A 26 -5.66 27.92 0.46
CA LYS A 26 -6.92 28.15 -0.25
C LYS A 26 -6.95 27.51 -1.65
N GLY A 27 -5.82 26.93 -2.08
CA GLY A 27 -5.68 26.32 -3.40
C GLY A 27 -5.34 27.31 -4.51
N ASN A 28 -4.82 28.50 -4.22
CA ASN A 28 -4.28 29.40 -5.23
C ASN A 28 -2.86 29.00 -5.61
N ILE A 29 -2.56 28.95 -6.90
CA ILE A 29 -1.26 28.51 -7.43
C ILE A 29 -0.19 29.54 -7.03
N GLY A 30 0.85 29.09 -6.36
CA GLY A 30 2.03 29.90 -6.00
C GLY A 30 3.17 29.76 -6.97
N LYS A 31 3.54 28.51 -7.28
CA LYS A 31 4.65 28.16 -8.16
C LYS A 31 4.24 27.00 -9.08
N ALA A 32 4.92 26.91 -10.23
CA ALA A 32 4.73 25.85 -11.21
C ALA A 32 6.07 25.63 -11.95
N ASN A 33 6.20 24.56 -12.73
CA ASN A 33 7.31 24.42 -13.68
C ASN A 33 6.86 24.72 -15.12
N SER A 34 7.83 24.79 -16.04
CA SER A 34 7.59 25.13 -17.45
C SER A 34 6.69 24.09 -18.12
N VAL A 35 6.82 22.80 -17.79
CA VAL A 35 6.00 21.72 -18.33
C VAL A 35 4.50 21.95 -18.01
N PHE A 36 4.18 22.49 -16.81
CA PHE A 36 2.78 22.80 -16.49
C PHE A 36 2.24 23.96 -17.36
N VAL A 37 3.04 24.98 -17.61
CA VAL A 37 2.69 26.08 -18.52
C VAL A 37 2.41 25.53 -19.93
N ASP A 38 3.32 24.71 -20.45
CA ASP A 38 3.21 24.14 -21.79
C ASP A 38 1.99 23.24 -21.97
N ILE A 39 1.76 22.32 -21.05
CA ILE A 39 0.63 21.37 -21.13
C ILE A 39 -0.69 22.09 -20.93
N SER A 40 -0.77 23.02 -19.97
CA SER A 40 -1.99 23.71 -19.65
C SER A 40 -2.38 24.82 -20.64
N ARG A 41 -1.43 25.28 -21.47
CA ARG A 41 -1.63 26.41 -22.39
C ARG A 41 -2.08 27.71 -21.70
N TYR A 42 -1.82 27.85 -20.42
CA TYR A 42 -1.93 29.12 -19.73
C TYR A 42 -0.55 29.73 -19.56
N SER A 43 -0.46 31.05 -19.62
CA SER A 43 0.78 31.75 -19.32
C SER A 43 1.10 31.68 -17.82
N TRP A 44 2.35 31.96 -17.46
CA TRP A 44 2.77 32.12 -16.06
C TRP A 44 1.89 33.13 -15.31
N ASP A 45 1.57 34.25 -15.96
CA ASP A 45 0.80 35.32 -15.35
C ASP A 45 -0.69 34.94 -15.17
N ASP A 46 -1.19 33.99 -15.96
CA ASP A 46 -2.53 33.43 -15.80
C ASP A 46 -2.61 32.37 -14.71
N LEU A 47 -1.54 31.61 -14.50
CA LEU A 47 -1.49 30.51 -13.54
C LEU A 47 -1.19 30.98 -12.12
N VAL A 48 -0.14 31.80 -11.94
CA VAL A 48 0.30 32.23 -10.61
C VAL A 48 -0.72 33.19 -9.99
N GLY A 49 -1.18 32.85 -8.78
CA GLY A 49 -2.23 33.56 -8.07
C GLY A 49 -3.65 33.13 -8.46
N ALA A 50 -3.82 32.38 -9.55
CA ALA A 50 -5.14 31.83 -9.88
C ALA A 50 -5.52 30.63 -8.99
N PRO A 51 -6.82 30.44 -8.69
CA PRO A 51 -7.29 29.21 -8.07
C PRO A 51 -6.96 28.01 -8.96
N HIS A 52 -6.47 26.92 -8.37
CA HIS A 52 -6.03 25.73 -9.12
C HIS A 52 -7.15 25.10 -9.99
N ASN A 53 -8.41 25.40 -9.68
CA ASN A 53 -9.53 24.97 -10.48
C ASN A 53 -9.60 25.64 -11.88
N ILE A 54 -8.66 26.54 -12.22
CA ILE A 54 -8.53 27.13 -13.56
C ILE A 54 -8.38 26.04 -14.63
N VAL A 55 -7.65 24.96 -14.30
CA VAL A 55 -7.45 23.80 -15.19
C VAL A 55 -8.46 22.66 -14.97
N ARG A 56 -9.48 22.82 -14.10
CA ARG A 56 -10.42 21.75 -13.81
C ARG A 56 -11.31 21.45 -15.02
N HIS A 57 -11.33 20.19 -15.49
CA HIS A 57 -12.26 19.75 -16.51
C HIS A 57 -13.70 19.64 -15.95
N PRO A 58 -14.74 20.09 -16.70
CA PRO A 58 -16.14 20.02 -16.25
C PRO A 58 -16.64 18.60 -15.93
N MET A 59 -16.05 17.59 -16.54
CA MET A 59 -16.38 16.18 -16.31
C MET A 59 -15.85 15.61 -14.99
N MET A 60 -14.99 16.34 -14.28
CA MET A 60 -14.53 15.87 -12.97
C MET A 60 -15.63 16.05 -11.91
N PRO A 61 -16.08 14.96 -11.25
CA PRO A 61 -17.16 15.02 -10.26
C PRO A 61 -16.75 15.83 -9.03
N GLY A 62 -17.72 16.46 -8.39
CA GLY A 62 -17.54 17.16 -7.12
C GLY A 62 -17.05 16.24 -6.01
N ALA A 63 -17.49 14.99 -6.02
CA ALA A 63 -17.08 13.94 -5.09
C ALA A 63 -15.56 13.73 -5.03
N ALA A 64 -14.86 13.74 -6.18
CA ALA A 64 -13.41 13.59 -6.22
C ALA A 64 -12.68 14.73 -5.47
N PHE A 65 -13.19 15.97 -5.59
CA PHE A 65 -12.62 17.11 -4.86
C PHE A 65 -13.02 17.13 -3.39
N LEU A 66 -14.20 16.63 -3.04
CA LEU A 66 -14.58 16.44 -1.64
C LEU A 66 -13.66 15.43 -0.96
N ALA A 67 -13.41 14.28 -1.58
CA ALA A 67 -12.45 13.28 -1.09
C ALA A 67 -11.05 13.88 -0.97
N MET A 68 -10.59 14.60 -1.99
CA MET A 68 -9.29 15.27 -1.98
C MET A 68 -9.13 16.22 -0.78
N TRP A 69 -10.04 17.17 -0.63
CA TRP A 69 -9.95 18.16 0.46
C TRP A 69 -10.03 17.51 1.84
N THR A 70 -10.89 16.50 2.02
CA THR A 70 -11.01 15.77 3.27
C THR A 70 -9.68 15.08 3.63
N THR A 71 -9.02 14.45 2.65
CA THR A 71 -7.76 13.72 2.88
C THR A 71 -6.59 14.66 3.16
N ILE A 72 -6.37 15.69 2.32
CA ILE A 72 -5.22 16.57 2.51
C ILE A 72 -5.35 17.50 3.74
N GLN A 73 -6.56 17.85 4.15
CA GLN A 73 -6.80 18.60 5.38
C GLN A 73 -6.59 17.75 6.64
N ALA A 74 -6.70 16.42 6.54
CA ALA A 74 -6.29 15.50 7.59
C ALA A 74 -4.77 15.30 7.66
N GLY A 75 -4.00 15.87 6.71
CA GLY A 75 -2.55 15.75 6.63
C GLY A 75 -2.07 14.52 5.85
N ASP A 76 -2.99 13.74 5.27
CA ASP A 76 -2.66 12.56 4.50
C ASP A 76 -2.40 12.89 3.02
N PRO A 77 -1.45 12.20 2.35
CA PRO A 77 -1.28 12.28 0.91
C PRO A 77 -2.52 11.81 0.16
N PHE A 78 -2.86 12.53 -0.89
CA PHE A 78 -3.95 12.17 -1.79
C PHE A 78 -3.41 11.85 -3.18
N CYS A 79 -4.03 10.90 -3.89
CA CYS A 79 -3.80 10.71 -5.32
C CYS A 79 -5.12 10.46 -6.05
N ALA A 80 -5.15 10.83 -7.34
CA ALA A 80 -6.32 10.66 -8.20
C ALA A 80 -5.92 10.72 -9.67
N TYR A 81 -6.65 10.02 -10.52
CA TYR A 81 -6.67 10.35 -11.94
C TYR A 81 -7.50 11.62 -12.15
N VAL A 82 -6.96 12.57 -12.89
CA VAL A 82 -7.61 13.87 -13.06
C VAL A 82 -7.65 14.23 -14.54
N HIS A 83 -8.86 14.54 -15.02
CA HIS A 83 -9.02 15.21 -16.30
C HIS A 83 -8.88 16.72 -16.09
N ASN A 84 -7.98 17.32 -16.83
CA ASN A 84 -7.77 18.76 -16.85
C ASN A 84 -8.21 19.35 -18.20
N LEU A 85 -8.49 20.62 -18.20
CA LEU A 85 -8.87 21.41 -19.37
C LEU A 85 -7.81 22.49 -19.58
N ALA A 86 -7.14 22.44 -20.72
CA ALA A 86 -6.16 23.45 -21.10
C ALA A 86 -6.82 24.76 -21.55
N GLY A 87 -6.05 25.86 -21.61
CA GLY A 87 -6.51 27.17 -22.01
C GLY A 87 -7.07 27.25 -23.45
N ASP A 88 -6.66 26.32 -24.33
CA ASP A 88 -7.18 26.15 -25.68
C ASP A 88 -8.37 25.19 -25.79
N GLY A 89 -8.83 24.63 -24.67
CA GLY A 89 -9.98 23.72 -24.61
C GLY A 89 -9.67 22.25 -24.84
N ALA A 90 -8.39 21.86 -25.03
CA ALA A 90 -8.00 20.44 -25.09
C ALA A 90 -8.04 19.80 -23.70
N THR A 91 -8.43 18.53 -23.64
CA THR A 91 -8.40 17.72 -22.40
C THR A 91 -7.05 17.06 -22.25
N TYR A 92 -6.52 17.00 -21.05
CA TYR A 92 -5.37 16.15 -20.72
C TYR A 92 -5.60 15.41 -19.41
N THR A 93 -5.21 14.14 -19.39
CA THR A 93 -5.42 13.24 -18.25
C THR A 93 -4.11 12.93 -17.57
N VAL A 94 -4.10 13.03 -16.25
CA VAL A 94 -2.93 12.80 -15.40
C VAL A 94 -3.27 11.94 -14.20
N LEU A 95 -2.25 11.29 -13.64
CA LEU A 95 -2.27 10.87 -12.25
C LEU A 95 -1.66 11.99 -11.43
N ALA A 96 -2.43 12.54 -10.50
CA ALA A 96 -1.99 13.60 -9.59
C ALA A 96 -1.75 13.04 -8.19
N THR A 97 -0.62 13.41 -7.58
CA THR A 97 -0.38 13.26 -6.14
C THR A 97 -0.40 14.61 -5.48
N ILE A 98 -0.97 14.72 -4.29
CA ILE A 98 -1.05 15.97 -3.51
C ILE A 98 -0.58 15.69 -2.10
N VAL A 99 0.35 16.48 -1.61
CA VAL A 99 0.87 16.42 -0.24
C VAL A 99 0.75 17.79 0.43
N SER A 100 0.49 17.78 1.74
CA SER A 100 0.46 19.00 2.54
C SER A 100 1.89 19.51 2.75
N GLN A 101 2.03 20.83 2.80
CA GLN A 101 3.25 21.54 3.17
C GLN A 101 2.92 22.59 4.23
N ALA A 102 3.94 23.20 4.84
CA ALA A 102 3.75 24.18 5.92
C ALA A 102 2.78 25.33 5.54
N ASP A 103 2.87 25.81 4.29
CA ASP A 103 2.11 26.97 3.82
C ASP A 103 1.04 26.64 2.78
N GLY A 104 0.73 25.35 2.56
CA GLY A 104 -0.25 24.94 1.56
C GLY A 104 -0.04 23.51 1.06
N TYR A 105 -0.02 23.33 -0.25
CA TYR A 105 0.02 21.99 -0.86
C TYR A 105 0.99 21.95 -2.04
N LEU A 106 1.67 20.81 -2.21
CA LEU A 106 2.41 20.48 -3.43
C LEU A 106 1.64 19.39 -4.18
N SER A 107 1.38 19.63 -5.45
CA SER A 107 0.77 18.64 -6.34
C SER A 107 1.72 18.31 -7.48
N VAL A 108 2.04 17.03 -7.64
CA VAL A 108 2.84 16.50 -8.76
C VAL A 108 1.94 15.67 -9.67
N ARG A 109 2.13 15.81 -10.97
CA ARG A 109 1.33 15.17 -12.00
C ARG A 109 2.22 14.43 -12.98
N VAL A 110 1.79 13.24 -13.34
CA VAL A 110 2.46 12.35 -14.29
C VAL A 110 1.44 11.74 -15.26
N ALA A 111 1.92 11.30 -16.41
CA ALA A 111 1.10 10.54 -17.34
C ALA A 111 0.68 9.20 -16.73
N PRO A 112 -0.60 8.79 -16.82
CA PRO A 112 -1.04 7.44 -16.45
C PRO A 112 -0.30 6.38 -17.27
N GLN A 113 0.09 5.28 -16.61
CA GLN A 113 0.83 4.17 -17.22
C GLN A 113 0.07 2.84 -17.18
N VAL A 114 -1.02 2.75 -16.38
CA VAL A 114 -1.82 1.55 -16.17
C VAL A 114 -3.26 1.79 -16.66
N PRO A 115 -3.55 1.47 -17.94
CA PRO A 115 -4.84 1.78 -18.56
C PRO A 115 -6.03 1.18 -17.81
N GLU A 116 -5.87 -0.02 -17.24
CA GLU A 116 -6.93 -0.72 -16.51
C GLU A 116 -7.35 0.04 -15.25
N MET A 117 -6.38 0.62 -14.54
CA MET A 117 -6.67 1.42 -13.34
C MET A 117 -7.31 2.76 -13.70
N LEU A 118 -6.87 3.40 -14.79
CA LEU A 118 -7.50 4.60 -15.31
C LEU A 118 -8.96 4.32 -15.71
N GLN A 119 -9.21 3.25 -16.45
CA GLN A 119 -10.56 2.85 -16.86
C GLN A 119 -11.47 2.56 -15.66
N ALA A 120 -10.95 1.89 -14.63
CA ALA A 120 -11.69 1.66 -13.38
C ALA A 120 -12.04 2.98 -12.68
N ALA A 121 -11.10 3.93 -12.60
CA ALA A 121 -11.36 5.25 -12.03
C ALA A 121 -12.41 6.04 -12.83
N GLU A 122 -12.39 5.96 -14.16
CA GLU A 122 -13.38 6.60 -15.04
C GLU A 122 -14.78 6.04 -14.81
N ALA A 123 -14.93 4.73 -14.62
CA ALA A 123 -16.20 4.09 -14.29
C ALA A 123 -16.76 4.59 -12.95
N VAL A 124 -15.89 4.68 -11.93
CA VAL A 124 -16.24 5.22 -10.61
C VAL A 124 -16.66 6.70 -10.71
N TYR A 125 -15.93 7.50 -11.49
CA TYR A 125 -16.30 8.92 -11.71
C TYR A 125 -17.59 9.08 -12.50
N GLN A 126 -17.91 8.15 -13.41
CA GLN A 126 -19.20 8.16 -14.09
C GLN A 126 -20.34 7.94 -13.10
N ALA A 127 -20.23 6.94 -12.21
CA ALA A 127 -21.24 6.70 -11.17
C ALA A 127 -21.43 7.93 -10.27
N ALA A 128 -20.34 8.61 -9.89
CA ALA A 128 -20.41 9.84 -9.13
C ALA A 128 -21.17 10.96 -9.88
N ARG A 129 -20.86 11.18 -11.17
CA ARG A 129 -21.53 12.20 -12.00
C ARG A 129 -23.03 11.94 -12.12
N ASP A 130 -23.41 10.68 -12.33
CA ASP A 130 -24.82 10.29 -12.48
C ASP A 130 -25.59 10.57 -11.18
N ALA A 131 -25.00 10.26 -10.03
CA ALA A 131 -25.59 10.56 -8.72
C ALA A 131 -25.65 12.08 -8.45
N GLU A 132 -24.60 12.82 -8.80
CA GLU A 132 -24.57 14.28 -8.68
C GLU A 132 -25.60 14.96 -9.59
N TRP A 133 -25.81 14.42 -10.79
CA TRP A 133 -26.84 14.87 -11.72
C TRP A 133 -28.23 14.68 -11.13
N VAL A 134 -28.57 13.46 -10.70
CA VAL A 134 -29.88 13.16 -10.09
C VAL A 134 -30.14 14.04 -8.87
N ALA A 135 -29.14 14.25 -8.01
CA ALA A 135 -29.26 15.15 -6.87
C ALA A 135 -29.48 16.60 -7.31
N GLY A 136 -28.89 17.02 -8.42
CA GLY A 136 -29.13 18.36 -9.03
C GLY A 136 -30.56 18.53 -9.48
N GLU A 137 -31.16 17.56 -10.17
CA GLU A 137 -32.56 17.55 -10.58
C GLU A 137 -33.53 17.63 -9.38
N GLN A 138 -33.10 17.08 -8.22
CA GLN A 138 -33.82 17.17 -6.96
C GLN A 138 -33.63 18.51 -6.22
N GLY A 139 -32.89 19.46 -6.81
CA GLY A 139 -32.65 20.81 -6.26
C GLY A 139 -31.57 20.86 -5.20
N CYS A 140 -30.75 19.80 -5.03
CA CYS A 140 -29.64 19.79 -4.06
C CYS A 140 -28.54 20.79 -4.44
N GLY A 141 -28.00 21.49 -3.44
CA GLY A 141 -26.83 22.37 -3.60
C GLY A 141 -25.55 21.60 -3.89
N ALA A 142 -24.49 22.30 -4.33
CA ALA A 142 -23.22 21.68 -4.71
C ALA A 142 -22.58 20.79 -3.62
N PRO A 143 -22.56 21.14 -2.32
CA PRO A 143 -22.01 20.28 -1.29
C PRO A 143 -22.76 18.96 -1.12
N GLU A 144 -24.09 19.01 -1.19
CA GLU A 144 -24.91 17.80 -1.08
C GLU A 144 -24.76 16.89 -2.31
N ARG A 145 -24.69 17.48 -3.51
CA ARG A 145 -24.41 16.72 -4.73
C ARG A 145 -23.09 15.97 -4.62
N ALA A 146 -22.02 16.64 -4.16
CA ALA A 146 -20.72 16.02 -3.98
C ALA A 146 -20.75 14.85 -2.94
N ARG A 147 -21.54 14.96 -1.86
CA ARG A 147 -21.72 13.85 -0.91
C ARG A 147 -22.42 12.66 -1.57
N ARG A 148 -23.52 12.89 -2.28
CA ARG A 148 -24.22 11.84 -3.02
C ARG A 148 -23.33 11.17 -4.07
N GLY A 149 -22.49 11.96 -4.74
CA GLY A 149 -21.47 11.46 -5.63
C GLY A 149 -20.47 10.57 -4.89
N LEU A 150 -20.05 10.93 -3.69
CA LEU A 150 -19.11 10.14 -2.88
C LEU A 150 -19.71 8.81 -2.42
N ASP A 151 -21.01 8.79 -2.05
CA ASP A 151 -21.74 7.56 -1.71
C ASP A 151 -21.83 6.62 -2.93
N ALA A 152 -22.02 7.17 -4.13
CA ALA A 152 -22.02 6.39 -5.37
C ALA A 152 -20.62 5.85 -5.71
N VAL A 153 -19.56 6.62 -5.47
CA VAL A 153 -18.16 6.14 -5.56
C VAL A 153 -17.94 4.93 -4.67
N GLN A 154 -18.36 5.02 -3.42
CA GLN A 154 -18.23 3.92 -2.45
C GLN A 154 -18.93 2.65 -2.96
N SER A 155 -20.18 2.77 -3.38
CA SER A 155 -20.95 1.63 -3.89
C SER A 155 -20.36 1.00 -5.16
N ALA A 156 -19.82 1.82 -6.07
CA ALA A 156 -19.17 1.33 -7.29
C ALA A 156 -17.87 0.59 -6.98
N LEU A 157 -17.09 1.07 -6.02
CA LEU A 157 -15.84 0.44 -5.58
C LEU A 157 -16.08 -0.88 -4.87
N GLU A 158 -17.09 -0.97 -4.00
CA GLU A 158 -17.48 -2.22 -3.35
C GLU A 158 -17.86 -3.31 -4.38
N GLN A 159 -18.60 -2.94 -5.42
CA GLN A 159 -18.92 -3.85 -6.54
C GLN A 159 -17.67 -4.29 -7.33
N ALA A 160 -16.66 -3.43 -7.39
CA ALA A 160 -15.37 -3.73 -8.02
C ALA A 160 -14.38 -4.47 -7.09
N GLY A 161 -14.77 -4.79 -5.85
CA GLY A 161 -13.96 -5.50 -4.86
C GLY A 161 -12.97 -4.62 -4.10
N TYR A 162 -13.20 -3.31 -4.05
CA TYR A 162 -12.42 -2.37 -3.24
C TYR A 162 -13.25 -1.88 -2.06
N PRO A 163 -12.69 -1.84 -0.84
CA PRO A 163 -13.45 -1.43 0.34
C PRO A 163 -13.77 0.06 0.35
N ASP A 164 -12.90 0.90 -0.23
CA ASP A 164 -13.06 2.35 -0.27
C ASP A 164 -12.19 3.01 -1.35
N TYR A 165 -12.42 4.30 -1.58
CA TYR A 165 -11.67 5.12 -2.55
C TYR A 165 -10.18 5.27 -2.18
N PRO A 166 -9.80 5.55 -0.93
CA PRO A 166 -8.39 5.58 -0.54
C PRO A 166 -7.64 4.28 -0.85
N THR A 167 -8.23 3.12 -0.56
CA THR A 167 -7.62 1.81 -0.85
C THR A 167 -7.45 1.58 -2.35
N PHE A 168 -8.47 1.92 -3.16
CA PHE A 168 -8.36 1.86 -4.62
C PHE A 168 -7.21 2.72 -5.13
N MET A 169 -7.14 3.98 -4.70
CA MET A 169 -6.12 4.91 -5.19
C MET A 169 -4.71 4.57 -4.67
N ARG A 170 -4.58 4.03 -3.46
CA ARG A 170 -3.29 3.50 -2.98
C ARG A 170 -2.76 2.39 -3.88
N LYS A 171 -3.61 1.42 -4.24
CA LYS A 171 -3.23 0.35 -5.19
C LYS A 171 -2.91 0.91 -6.58
N ALA A 172 -3.70 1.85 -7.07
CA ALA A 172 -3.46 2.49 -8.36
C ALA A 172 -2.09 3.16 -8.41
N LEU A 173 -1.74 3.99 -7.41
CA LEU A 173 -0.46 4.68 -7.38
C LEU A 173 0.73 3.72 -7.32
N VAL A 174 0.64 2.66 -6.52
CA VAL A 174 1.71 1.65 -6.43
C VAL A 174 1.93 0.95 -7.78
N GLN A 175 0.86 0.58 -8.49
CA GLN A 175 0.95 -0.03 -9.82
C GLN A 175 1.49 0.94 -10.88
N GLU A 176 1.06 2.18 -10.85
CA GLU A 176 1.54 3.26 -11.73
C GLU A 176 3.04 3.52 -11.54
N VAL A 177 3.51 3.55 -10.29
CA VAL A 177 4.94 3.70 -9.99
C VAL A 177 5.72 2.46 -10.43
N ALA A 178 5.20 1.25 -10.24
CA ALA A 178 5.84 0.03 -10.71
C ALA A 178 5.98 0.01 -12.24
N ALA A 179 4.93 0.37 -12.99
CA ALA A 179 4.95 0.49 -14.43
C ALA A 179 5.95 1.56 -14.92
N ARG A 180 5.98 2.72 -14.23
CA ARG A 180 6.92 3.81 -14.53
C ARG A 180 8.36 3.40 -14.31
N ARG A 181 8.69 2.72 -13.21
CA ARG A 181 10.03 2.20 -12.89
C ARG A 181 10.55 1.21 -13.96
N GLN A 182 9.67 0.40 -14.56
CA GLN A 182 10.04 -0.53 -15.62
C GLN A 182 10.46 0.18 -16.91
N ARG A 183 9.89 1.34 -17.22
CA ARG A 183 10.21 2.14 -18.41
C ARG A 183 11.50 2.95 -18.24
N HIS A 184 11.70 3.55 -17.06
CA HIS A 184 12.82 4.45 -16.82
C HIS A 184 14.05 3.68 -16.30
N ARG A 185 14.78 2.99 -17.19
CA ARG A 185 16.13 2.49 -16.91
C ARG A 185 17.16 3.60 -17.10
N ALA A 186 17.68 4.08 -15.96
CA ALA A 186 18.92 4.85 -15.80
C ALA A 186 19.17 5.99 -16.80
N SER A 187 18.78 7.22 -16.44
CA SER A 187 19.44 8.42 -16.95
C SER A 187 20.82 8.52 -16.31
N ARG A 188 21.87 8.82 -17.11
CA ARG A 188 23.20 9.14 -16.58
C ARG A 188 23.10 10.44 -15.76
N GLY A 189 23.70 10.45 -14.57
CA GLY A 189 23.80 11.63 -13.72
C GLY A 189 24.50 12.79 -14.47
N MET A 190 24.09 14.01 -14.16
CA MET A 190 24.78 15.22 -14.57
C MET A 190 25.95 15.38 -13.61
N VAL A 191 27.19 15.28 -14.14
CA VAL A 191 28.40 15.35 -13.32
C VAL A 191 29.10 16.66 -13.60
N ASP A 192 28.86 17.66 -12.74
CA ASP A 192 29.75 18.79 -12.58
C ASP A 192 29.87 19.15 -11.09
N GLY A 193 30.85 19.95 -10.74
CA GLY A 193 31.10 20.37 -9.35
C GLY A 193 30.18 21.51 -8.85
N SER A 194 29.18 21.92 -9.62
CA SER A 194 28.23 22.97 -9.22
C SER A 194 27.25 22.48 -8.16
N SER A 195 26.64 23.39 -7.37
CA SER A 195 25.62 23.06 -6.42
C SER A 195 24.41 22.35 -7.07
N LEU A 196 24.10 22.70 -8.33
CA LEU A 196 23.01 22.04 -9.07
C LEU A 196 23.39 20.61 -9.49
N GLY A 197 24.64 20.37 -9.94
CA GLY A 197 25.14 19.03 -10.23
C GLY A 197 25.19 18.13 -8.99
N GLN A 198 25.67 18.67 -7.86
CA GLN A 198 25.68 17.96 -6.58
C GLN A 198 24.25 17.63 -6.11
N LEU A 199 23.30 18.55 -6.27
CA LEU A 199 21.90 18.32 -5.97
C LEU A 199 21.31 17.20 -6.83
N ALA A 200 21.60 17.18 -8.13
CA ALA A 200 21.19 16.11 -9.04
C ALA A 200 21.68 14.73 -8.58
N ASP A 201 22.94 14.64 -8.14
CA ASP A 201 23.55 13.40 -7.65
C ASP A 201 22.87 12.94 -6.34
N GLN A 202 22.64 13.83 -5.39
CA GLN A 202 21.99 13.48 -4.12
C GLN A 202 20.53 13.04 -4.33
N VAL A 203 19.78 13.70 -5.19
CA VAL A 203 18.41 13.29 -5.54
C VAL A 203 18.41 11.90 -6.22
N SER A 204 19.42 11.63 -7.07
CA SER A 204 19.58 10.31 -7.70
C SER A 204 19.92 9.21 -6.69
N ASN A 205 20.71 9.52 -5.66
CA ASN A 205 20.99 8.61 -4.56
C ASN A 205 19.73 8.27 -3.79
N VAL A 206 18.92 9.27 -3.42
CA VAL A 206 17.62 9.04 -2.73
C VAL A 206 16.68 8.21 -3.60
N ARG A 207 16.62 8.48 -4.90
CA ARG A 207 15.85 7.65 -5.84
C ARG A 207 16.24 6.18 -5.75
N THR A 208 17.53 5.89 -5.72
CA THR A 208 18.06 4.52 -5.64
C THR A 208 17.63 3.83 -4.35
N VAL A 209 17.60 4.56 -3.23
CA VAL A 209 17.11 4.06 -1.93
C VAL A 209 15.62 3.74 -2.00
N VAL A 210 14.80 4.68 -2.51
CA VAL A 210 13.35 4.46 -2.66
C VAL A 210 13.05 3.25 -3.55
N GLU A 211 13.75 3.11 -4.67
CA GLU A 211 13.59 1.96 -5.57
C GLU A 211 13.97 0.63 -4.90
N ARG A 212 14.97 0.65 -4.02
CA ARG A 212 15.38 -0.53 -3.25
C ARG A 212 14.30 -0.91 -2.24
N TRP A 213 13.74 0.07 -1.53
CA TRP A 213 12.67 -0.13 -0.57
C TRP A 213 11.37 -0.63 -1.22
N LEU A 214 11.02 -0.08 -2.39
CA LEU A 214 9.89 -0.56 -3.18
C LEU A 214 10.08 -2.01 -3.62
N ARG A 215 11.28 -2.37 -4.12
CA ARG A 215 11.59 -3.77 -4.48
C ARG A 215 11.54 -4.70 -3.28
N TRP A 216 12.04 -4.23 -2.14
CA TRP A 216 11.97 -4.99 -0.91
C TRP A 216 10.51 -5.28 -0.52
N LEU A 217 9.62 -4.29 -0.55
CA LEU A 217 8.19 -4.52 -0.30
C LEU A 217 7.53 -5.41 -1.36
N GLU A 218 7.91 -5.30 -2.63
CA GLU A 218 7.41 -6.18 -3.70
C GLU A 218 7.76 -7.66 -3.46
N THR A 219 8.91 -7.96 -2.82
CA THR A 219 9.26 -9.34 -2.44
C THR A 219 8.30 -9.92 -1.39
N PHE A 220 7.53 -9.06 -0.73
CA PHE A 220 6.50 -9.43 0.25
C PHE A 220 5.09 -9.43 -0.32
N GLY A 221 4.91 -9.36 -1.64
CA GLY A 221 3.62 -9.66 -2.29
C GLY A 221 3.02 -10.99 -1.83
N GLY A 222 3.83 -11.87 -1.22
CA GLY A 222 3.41 -13.05 -0.47
C GLY A 222 2.89 -12.82 0.95
N LEU A 223 2.87 -11.58 1.52
CA LEU A 223 2.27 -11.37 2.86
C LEU A 223 0.78 -11.70 2.86
N SER A 224 0.06 -11.34 1.81
CA SER A 224 -1.33 -11.77 1.62
C SER A 224 -1.44 -13.30 1.56
N ASP A 225 -0.51 -13.98 0.88
CA ASP A 225 -0.47 -15.44 0.81
C ASP A 225 -0.10 -16.06 2.16
N LEU A 226 0.80 -15.43 2.93
CA LEU A 226 1.15 -15.85 4.29
C LEU A 226 -0.03 -15.70 5.24
N SER A 227 -0.75 -14.58 5.19
CA SER A 227 -1.99 -14.37 5.97
C SER A 227 -3.05 -15.40 5.59
N VAL A 228 -3.28 -15.63 4.29
CA VAL A 228 -4.22 -16.66 3.82
C VAL A 228 -3.81 -18.06 4.29
N LYS A 229 -2.52 -18.40 4.22
CA LYS A 229 -1.99 -19.67 4.74
C LYS A 229 -2.22 -19.78 6.24
N ALA A 230 -1.84 -18.77 7.03
CA ALA A 230 -2.02 -18.77 8.48
C ALA A 230 -3.51 -18.90 8.86
N CYS A 231 -4.41 -18.16 8.22
CA CYS A 231 -5.86 -18.29 8.42
C CYS A 231 -6.39 -19.69 8.06
N ARG A 232 -5.88 -20.31 6.99
CA ARG A 232 -6.23 -21.67 6.60
C ARG A 232 -5.74 -22.67 7.66
N THR A 233 -4.48 -22.56 8.06
CA THR A 233 -3.86 -23.40 9.09
C THR A 233 -4.62 -23.29 10.42
N ALA A 234 -5.01 -22.07 10.80
CA ALA A 234 -5.83 -21.81 11.99
C ALA A 234 -7.20 -22.52 11.95
N ARG A 235 -7.90 -22.44 10.82
CA ARG A 235 -9.20 -23.14 10.65
C ARG A 235 -9.03 -24.66 10.68
N THR A 236 -8.00 -25.19 10.01
CA THR A 236 -7.70 -26.61 9.99
C THR A 236 -7.36 -27.12 11.40
N LEU A 237 -6.66 -26.30 12.18
CA LEU A 237 -6.36 -26.60 13.59
C LEU A 237 -7.63 -26.70 14.41
N GLY A 238 -8.53 -25.72 14.36
CA GLY A 238 -9.82 -25.76 15.06
C GLY A 238 -10.67 -26.98 14.67
N GLN A 239 -10.65 -27.39 13.40
CA GLN A 239 -11.32 -28.63 12.95
C GLN A 239 -10.67 -29.89 13.55
N ALA A 240 -9.35 -29.97 13.53
CA ALA A 240 -8.61 -31.11 14.11
C ALA A 240 -8.84 -31.25 15.61
N MET A 241 -8.91 -30.14 16.35
CA MET A 241 -9.22 -30.14 17.79
C MET A 241 -10.66 -30.59 18.07
N THR A 242 -11.64 -30.13 17.29
CA THR A 242 -13.03 -30.58 17.39
C THR A 242 -13.16 -32.08 17.11
N GLU A 243 -12.45 -32.60 16.11
CA GLU A 243 -12.45 -34.02 15.78
C GLU A 243 -11.74 -34.86 16.85
N SER A 244 -10.67 -34.34 17.45
CA SER A 244 -10.00 -34.94 18.60
C SER A 244 -10.96 -35.11 19.78
N GLN A 245 -11.75 -34.09 20.11
CA GLN A 245 -12.74 -34.17 21.17
C GLN A 245 -13.81 -35.21 20.87
N ARG A 246 -14.36 -35.23 19.64
CA ARG A 246 -15.32 -36.23 19.20
C ARG A 246 -14.77 -37.65 19.29
N THR A 247 -13.53 -37.87 18.93
CA THR A 247 -12.86 -39.16 19.02
C THR A 247 -12.68 -39.58 20.48
N SER A 248 -12.27 -38.66 21.35
CA SER A 248 -12.15 -38.89 22.79
C SER A 248 -13.51 -39.30 23.42
N ASP A 249 -14.57 -38.55 23.08
CA ASP A 249 -15.93 -38.81 23.57
C ASP A 249 -16.45 -40.17 23.07
N ALA A 250 -16.25 -40.49 21.79
CA ALA A 250 -16.63 -41.76 21.19
C ALA A 250 -15.92 -42.96 21.83
N ILE A 251 -14.63 -42.80 22.19
CA ILE A 251 -13.89 -43.85 22.92
C ILE A 251 -14.43 -43.99 24.34
N THR A 252 -14.71 -42.88 25.01
CA THR A 252 -15.19 -42.88 26.41
C THR A 252 -16.58 -43.49 26.53
N ASP A 253 -17.43 -43.28 25.54
CA ASP A 253 -18.82 -43.82 25.49
C ASP A 253 -18.86 -45.27 24.96
N SER A 254 -17.76 -45.80 24.45
CA SER A 254 -17.70 -47.14 23.89
C SER A 254 -17.54 -48.21 24.94
N HIS A 255 -18.02 -49.47 24.66
CA HIS A 255 -17.80 -50.65 25.51
C HIS A 255 -16.31 -51.00 25.68
N HIS A 256 -15.41 -50.38 24.90
CA HIS A 256 -13.97 -50.58 24.93
C HIS A 256 -13.23 -49.58 25.84
N ALA A 257 -13.96 -48.64 26.50
CA ALA A 257 -13.37 -47.66 27.42
C ALA A 257 -12.47 -48.26 28.53
N ALA A 258 -12.72 -49.51 28.86
CA ALA A 258 -11.96 -50.28 29.87
C ALA A 258 -10.67 -50.93 29.34
N GLU A 259 -10.41 -50.89 28.02
CA GLU A 259 -9.20 -51.46 27.44
C GLU A 259 -7.95 -50.68 27.85
N ALA A 260 -6.97 -51.37 28.44
CA ALA A 260 -5.74 -50.75 28.93
C ALA A 260 -4.95 -50.05 27.81
N ALA A 261 -5.10 -50.44 26.54
CA ALA A 261 -4.46 -49.85 25.38
C ALA A 261 -5.04 -48.48 24.99
N LEU A 262 -6.30 -48.19 25.27
CA LEU A 262 -6.98 -46.95 24.91
C LEU A 262 -6.80 -45.83 25.95
N ARG A 263 -6.54 -46.19 27.23
CA ARG A 263 -6.37 -45.17 28.29
C ARG A 263 -5.32 -44.09 27.96
N PRO A 264 -4.10 -44.45 27.45
CA PRO A 264 -3.14 -43.44 27.08
C PRO A 264 -3.61 -42.54 25.93
N LEU A 265 -4.34 -43.09 24.94
CA LEU A 265 -4.90 -42.32 23.84
C LEU A 265 -5.94 -41.31 24.32
N VAL A 266 -6.90 -41.77 25.14
CA VAL A 266 -7.92 -40.88 25.72
C VAL A 266 -7.25 -39.76 26.52
N THR A 267 -6.22 -40.05 27.29
CA THR A 267 -5.48 -39.04 28.04
C THR A 267 -4.81 -38.03 27.11
N VAL A 268 -4.19 -38.48 26.02
CA VAL A 268 -3.56 -37.59 25.03
C VAL A 268 -4.58 -36.73 24.30
N LEU A 269 -5.69 -37.32 23.83
CA LEU A 269 -6.73 -36.58 23.13
C LEU A 269 -7.45 -35.59 24.06
N THR A 270 -7.65 -35.95 25.34
CA THR A 270 -8.21 -35.04 26.35
C THR A 270 -7.26 -33.89 26.67
N LEU A 271 -5.95 -34.14 26.72
CA LEU A 271 -4.93 -33.10 26.89
C LEU A 271 -4.94 -32.15 25.70
N TRP A 272 -4.99 -32.69 24.49
CA TRP A 272 -5.08 -31.92 23.26
C TRP A 272 -6.31 -31.00 23.26
N SER A 273 -7.49 -31.53 23.56
CA SER A 273 -8.71 -30.73 23.60
C SER A 273 -8.71 -29.63 24.66
N ARG A 274 -8.00 -29.84 25.79
CA ARG A 274 -7.81 -28.81 26.82
C ARG A 274 -6.86 -27.68 26.38
N MET A 275 -5.93 -27.96 25.47
CA MET A 275 -5.04 -26.94 24.91
C MET A 275 -5.79 -25.99 23.97
N ASP A 276 -7.02 -26.30 23.55
CA ASP A 276 -7.84 -25.42 22.71
C ASP A 276 -8.01 -24.03 23.33
N ALA A 277 -8.26 -23.97 24.64
CA ALA A 277 -8.42 -22.71 25.36
C ALA A 277 -7.15 -21.83 25.35
N GLU A 278 -5.95 -22.42 25.18
CA GLU A 278 -4.68 -21.70 25.11
C GLU A 278 -4.30 -21.40 23.66
N ILE A 279 -4.61 -22.30 22.72
CA ILE A 279 -4.23 -22.18 21.31
C ILE A 279 -5.14 -21.20 20.56
N ALA A 280 -6.45 -21.22 20.82
CA ALA A 280 -7.40 -20.36 20.10
C ALA A 280 -7.05 -18.86 20.19
N PRO A 281 -6.75 -18.26 21.37
CA PRO A 281 -6.36 -16.85 21.44
C PRO A 281 -5.02 -16.56 20.76
N LEU A 282 -4.08 -17.53 20.70
CA LEU A 282 -2.83 -17.35 19.95
C LEU A 282 -3.07 -17.36 18.45
N VAL A 283 -3.94 -18.21 17.96
CA VAL A 283 -4.35 -18.23 16.55
C VAL A 283 -4.98 -16.90 16.14
N ASP A 284 -5.95 -16.42 16.93
CA ASP A 284 -6.59 -15.13 16.68
C ASP A 284 -5.56 -14.00 16.72
N GLY A 285 -4.61 -14.07 17.65
CA GLY A 285 -3.52 -13.11 17.75
C GLY A 285 -2.58 -13.14 16.53
N VAL A 286 -2.21 -14.31 16.01
CA VAL A 286 -1.40 -14.44 14.78
C VAL A 286 -2.13 -13.84 13.58
N VAL A 287 -3.43 -14.14 13.43
CA VAL A 287 -4.25 -13.59 12.34
C VAL A 287 -4.29 -12.06 12.44
N ALA A 288 -4.54 -11.52 13.63
CA ALA A 288 -4.59 -10.07 13.84
C ALA A 288 -3.24 -9.39 13.54
N ASP A 289 -2.12 -10.00 13.95
CA ASP A 289 -0.78 -9.47 13.67
C ASP A 289 -0.47 -9.48 12.18
N LEU A 290 -0.85 -10.54 11.46
CA LEU A 290 -0.64 -10.64 10.02
C LEU A 290 -1.51 -9.64 9.24
N ASP A 291 -2.76 -9.42 9.66
CA ASP A 291 -3.64 -8.42 9.08
C ASP A 291 -3.11 -7.00 9.32
N ALA A 292 -2.62 -6.72 10.53
CA ALA A 292 -1.99 -5.44 10.86
C ALA A 292 -0.70 -5.21 10.05
N LEU A 293 0.12 -6.26 9.88
CA LEU A 293 1.33 -6.22 9.05
C LEU A 293 1.00 -5.96 7.59
N ALA A 294 0.00 -6.65 7.04
CA ALA A 294 -0.44 -6.44 5.65
C ALA A 294 -0.93 -5.02 5.43
N ALA A 295 -1.77 -4.49 6.33
CA ALA A 295 -2.26 -3.12 6.25
C ALA A 295 -1.12 -2.08 6.36
N SER A 296 -0.14 -2.32 7.25
CA SER A 296 1.04 -1.46 7.39
C SER A 296 1.94 -1.51 6.15
N ALA A 297 2.14 -2.68 5.54
CA ALA A 297 2.92 -2.85 4.32
C ALA A 297 2.25 -2.14 3.11
N ASP A 298 0.93 -2.24 2.97
CA ASP A 298 0.16 -1.54 1.93
C ASP A 298 0.28 -0.02 2.07
N LEU A 299 0.15 0.50 3.30
CA LEU A 299 0.32 1.93 3.56
C LEU A 299 1.75 2.38 3.28
N THR A 300 2.75 1.59 3.68
CA THR A 300 4.16 1.87 3.43
C THR A 300 4.47 1.89 1.94
N SER A 301 3.93 0.92 1.18
CA SER A 301 4.06 0.88 -0.29
C SER A 301 3.51 2.14 -0.94
N PHE A 302 2.36 2.61 -0.49
CA PHE A 302 1.77 3.87 -0.95
C PHE A 302 2.63 5.09 -0.60
N ARG A 303 3.11 5.19 0.65
CA ARG A 303 3.99 6.30 1.08
C ARG A 303 5.29 6.33 0.28
N LEU A 304 5.88 5.17 0.01
CA LEU A 304 7.06 5.06 -0.85
C LEU A 304 6.76 5.41 -2.31
N ALA A 305 5.59 5.06 -2.82
CA ALA A 305 5.18 5.46 -4.16
C ALA A 305 5.01 6.99 -4.26
N VAL A 306 4.44 7.65 -3.24
CA VAL A 306 4.40 9.11 -3.15
C VAL A 306 5.82 9.69 -3.11
N ALA A 307 6.70 9.16 -2.26
CA ALA A 307 8.10 9.61 -2.18
C ALA A 307 8.83 9.45 -3.52
N TYR A 308 8.61 8.35 -4.23
CA TYR A 308 9.16 8.13 -5.57
C TYR A 308 8.74 9.24 -6.54
N ILE A 309 7.46 9.59 -6.57
CA ILE A 309 6.94 10.67 -7.43
C ILE A 309 7.53 12.03 -7.05
N GLN A 310 7.74 12.32 -5.76
CA GLN A 310 8.38 13.57 -5.31
C GLN A 310 9.84 13.62 -5.75
N VAL A 311 10.59 12.52 -5.59
CA VAL A 311 11.98 12.42 -6.01
C VAL A 311 12.11 12.57 -7.53
N GLU A 312 11.25 11.89 -8.31
CA GLU A 312 11.25 12.02 -9.77
C GLU A 312 10.89 13.44 -10.23
N SER A 313 9.94 14.09 -9.55
CA SER A 313 9.60 15.49 -9.82
C SER A 313 10.79 16.44 -9.57
N THR A 314 11.47 16.25 -8.43
CA THR A 314 12.66 17.04 -8.10
C THR A 314 13.78 16.81 -9.12
N ARG A 315 14.03 15.54 -9.50
CA ARG A 315 15.01 15.18 -10.52
C ARG A 315 14.70 15.81 -11.87
N SER A 316 13.46 15.73 -12.32
CA SER A 316 13.01 16.34 -13.57
C SER A 316 13.17 17.84 -13.54
N PHE A 317 12.84 18.48 -12.43
CA PHE A 317 12.95 19.92 -12.28
C PHE A 317 14.42 20.38 -12.22
N VAL A 318 15.30 19.64 -11.55
CA VAL A 318 16.76 19.92 -11.59
C VAL A 318 17.30 19.87 -13.02
N ALA A 319 16.83 18.90 -13.84
CA ALA A 319 17.19 18.81 -15.25
C ALA A 319 16.66 20.00 -16.08
N GLU A 320 15.46 20.48 -15.77
CA GLU A 320 14.85 21.67 -16.39
C GLU A 320 15.66 22.94 -16.06
N LEU A 321 16.06 23.10 -14.78
CA LEU A 321 16.94 24.20 -14.35
C LEU A 321 18.32 24.14 -15.01
N TRP A 322 18.87 22.93 -15.18
CA TRP A 322 20.16 22.73 -15.84
C TRP A 322 20.13 23.11 -17.31
N ALA A 323 19.01 22.78 -17.98
CA ALA A 323 18.81 23.09 -19.39
C ALA A 323 18.43 24.57 -19.64
N GLU A 324 18.26 25.37 -18.57
CA GLU A 324 17.79 26.76 -18.62
C GLU A 324 16.55 26.91 -19.51
N VAL A 325 15.59 26.00 -19.34
CA VAL A 325 14.33 26.00 -20.11
C VAL A 325 13.58 27.32 -19.87
N ASP A 326 12.90 27.84 -20.90
CA ASP A 326 12.23 29.14 -20.83
C ASP A 326 11.34 29.29 -19.58
N GLY A 327 11.55 30.38 -18.85
CA GLY A 327 10.84 30.64 -17.56
C GLY A 327 11.44 29.96 -16.33
N TRP A 328 12.58 29.26 -16.43
CA TRP A 328 13.24 28.57 -15.31
C TRP A 328 13.49 29.49 -14.09
N GLU A 329 13.83 30.76 -14.32
CA GLU A 329 14.07 31.74 -13.25
C GLU A 329 12.85 31.96 -12.38
N ARG A 330 11.63 31.94 -12.97
CA ARG A 330 10.37 32.07 -12.23
C ARG A 330 10.05 30.83 -11.40
N ALA A 331 10.45 29.67 -11.89
CA ALA A 331 10.25 28.39 -11.23
C ALA A 331 11.28 28.09 -10.13
N LEU A 332 12.47 28.69 -10.22
CA LEU A 332 13.63 28.42 -9.36
C LEU A 332 13.30 28.33 -7.85
N PRO A 333 12.49 29.24 -7.27
CA PRO A 333 12.16 29.14 -5.85
C PRO A 333 11.36 27.87 -5.45
N ALA A 334 10.84 27.11 -6.42
CA ALA A 334 10.13 25.86 -6.13
C ALA A 334 11.06 24.71 -5.72
N ILE A 335 12.38 24.84 -5.97
CA ILE A 335 13.34 23.80 -5.60
C ILE A 335 13.39 23.56 -4.08
N ASP A 336 13.17 24.61 -3.28
CA ASP A 336 13.11 24.50 -1.82
C ASP A 336 11.83 23.72 -1.38
N ASP A 337 10.70 23.98 -2.01
CA ASP A 337 9.45 23.25 -1.71
C ASP A 337 9.54 21.77 -2.09
N LEU A 338 10.12 21.47 -3.26
CA LEU A 338 10.35 20.11 -3.73
C LEU A 338 11.32 19.34 -2.83
N SER A 339 12.44 19.98 -2.43
CA SER A 339 13.41 19.34 -1.54
C SER A 339 12.83 19.09 -0.14
N ARG A 340 12.00 19.99 0.36
CA ARG A 340 11.25 19.79 1.62
C ARG A 340 10.26 18.65 1.52
N ALA A 341 9.53 18.54 0.41
CA ALA A 341 8.62 17.43 0.16
C ALA A 341 9.34 16.08 0.11
N VAL A 342 10.52 16.01 -0.51
CA VAL A 342 11.37 14.81 -0.53
C VAL A 342 11.80 14.44 0.90
N GLU A 343 12.31 15.40 1.67
CA GLU A 343 12.76 15.19 3.05
C GLU A 343 11.61 14.61 3.91
N GLU A 344 10.45 15.24 3.86
CA GLU A 344 9.28 14.82 4.63
C GLU A 344 8.77 13.44 4.19
N ALA A 345 8.65 13.21 2.89
CA ALA A 345 8.21 11.92 2.34
C ALA A 345 9.17 10.78 2.73
N MET A 346 10.49 11.03 2.69
CA MET A 346 11.49 10.04 3.05
C MET A 346 11.51 9.76 4.55
N SER A 347 11.35 10.79 5.39
CA SER A 347 11.24 10.63 6.85
C SER A 347 10.03 9.79 7.22
N GLN A 348 8.86 10.08 6.64
CA GLN A 348 7.64 9.31 6.85
C GLN A 348 7.78 7.88 6.36
N ALA A 349 8.35 7.67 5.17
CA ALA A 349 8.58 6.35 4.62
C ALA A 349 9.49 5.50 5.53
N ASN A 350 10.59 6.06 6.01
CA ASN A 350 11.49 5.37 6.94
C ASN A 350 10.78 4.95 8.24
N HIS A 351 9.97 5.84 8.81
CA HIS A 351 9.19 5.53 10.01
C HIS A 351 8.22 4.35 9.78
N HIS A 352 7.52 4.33 8.65
CA HIS A 352 6.61 3.22 8.30
C HIS A 352 7.34 1.91 8.03
N LEU A 353 8.54 1.97 7.43
CA LEU A 353 9.39 0.77 7.24
C LEU A 353 9.78 0.13 8.57
N GLU A 354 10.16 0.93 9.57
CA GLU A 354 10.45 0.44 10.92
C GLU A 354 9.21 -0.18 11.60
N GLN A 355 8.04 0.39 11.37
CA GLN A 355 6.78 -0.20 11.85
C GLN A 355 6.51 -1.57 11.21
N VAL A 356 6.70 -1.71 9.90
CA VAL A 356 6.55 -3.00 9.19
C VAL A 356 7.50 -4.05 9.78
N ARG A 357 8.76 -3.69 10.04
CA ARG A 357 9.73 -4.59 10.67
C ARG A 357 9.31 -5.04 12.06
N THR A 358 8.89 -4.09 12.89
CA THR A 358 8.43 -4.37 14.25
C THR A 358 7.22 -5.32 14.24
N LEU A 359 6.25 -5.07 13.38
CA LEU A 359 5.07 -5.94 13.22
C LEU A 359 5.46 -7.32 12.69
N ALA A 360 6.42 -7.42 11.77
CA ALA A 360 6.92 -8.69 11.26
C ALA A 360 7.60 -9.51 12.35
N GLU A 361 8.40 -8.89 13.23
CA GLU A 361 9.02 -9.57 14.37
C GLU A 361 7.98 -10.06 15.39
N GLN A 362 6.97 -9.23 15.69
CA GLN A 362 5.87 -9.61 16.59
C GLN A 362 5.08 -10.80 16.04
N ALA A 363 4.69 -10.74 14.77
CA ALA A 363 4.00 -11.82 14.08
C ALA A 363 4.84 -13.10 14.05
N ALA A 364 6.16 -13.00 13.78
CA ALA A 364 7.07 -14.14 13.77
C ALA A 364 7.15 -14.79 15.15
N SER A 365 7.32 -14.01 16.23
CA SER A 365 7.42 -14.50 17.59
C SER A 365 6.18 -15.25 18.04
N ARG A 366 4.98 -14.67 17.79
CA ARG A 366 3.70 -15.30 18.14
C ARG A 366 3.42 -16.56 17.31
N THR A 367 3.78 -16.54 16.02
CA THR A 367 3.64 -17.72 15.15
C THR A 367 4.57 -18.84 15.59
N GLU A 368 5.78 -18.53 16.05
CA GLU A 368 6.74 -19.49 16.59
C GLU A 368 6.23 -20.12 17.90
N GLU A 369 5.65 -19.33 18.80
CA GLU A 369 5.00 -19.82 20.01
C GLU A 369 3.88 -20.80 19.68
N LEU A 370 3.00 -20.47 18.72
CA LEU A 370 1.93 -21.33 18.23
C LEU A 370 2.51 -22.64 17.66
N ALA A 371 3.54 -22.60 16.82
CA ALA A 371 4.19 -23.77 16.25
C ALA A 371 4.80 -24.67 17.35
N GLY A 372 5.39 -24.07 18.38
CA GLY A 372 5.94 -24.77 19.54
C GLY A 372 4.88 -25.54 20.33
N LEU A 373 3.74 -24.92 20.60
CA LEU A 373 2.63 -25.59 21.30
C LEU A 373 2.06 -26.77 20.50
N MET A 374 2.07 -26.69 19.17
CA MET A 374 1.60 -27.79 18.31
C MET A 374 2.53 -29.00 18.27
N SER A 375 3.79 -28.84 18.61
CA SER A 375 4.75 -29.93 18.55
C SER A 375 4.56 -31.00 19.63
N MET A 376 4.10 -30.60 20.81
CA MET A 376 3.92 -31.50 21.96
C MET A 376 2.83 -32.58 21.75
N PRO A 377 1.59 -32.19 21.36
CA PRO A 377 0.55 -33.18 21.11
C PRO A 377 0.88 -34.11 19.97
N THR A 378 1.55 -33.62 18.92
CA THR A 378 2.01 -34.42 17.79
C THR A 378 2.98 -35.51 18.24
N ALA A 379 3.95 -35.19 19.11
CA ALA A 379 4.87 -36.15 19.66
C ALA A 379 4.18 -37.21 20.52
N LEU A 380 3.20 -36.81 21.33
CA LEU A 380 2.43 -37.72 22.17
C LEU A 380 1.56 -38.68 21.35
N LEU A 381 0.88 -38.17 20.30
CA LEU A 381 0.09 -38.99 19.37
C LEU A 381 0.97 -39.98 18.61
N SER A 382 2.14 -39.55 18.14
CA SER A 382 3.12 -40.43 17.48
C SER A 382 3.63 -41.53 18.40
N SER A 383 3.89 -41.21 19.67
CA SER A 383 4.29 -42.18 20.69
C SER A 383 3.19 -43.21 20.95
N TRP A 384 1.94 -42.77 21.02
CA TRP A 384 0.78 -43.69 21.15
C TRP A 384 0.68 -44.61 19.93
N GLN A 385 0.77 -44.08 18.71
CA GLN A 385 0.73 -44.86 17.47
C GLN A 385 1.81 -45.98 17.47
N GLN A 386 3.03 -45.65 17.89
CA GLN A 386 4.10 -46.61 17.99
C GLN A 386 3.80 -47.72 19.02
N MET A 387 3.17 -47.38 20.16
CA MET A 387 2.72 -48.36 21.14
C MET A 387 1.58 -49.24 20.62
N ALA A 388 0.67 -48.64 19.88
CA ALA A 388 -0.48 -49.32 19.29
C ALA A 388 -0.06 -50.31 18.21
N SER A 389 0.92 -49.98 17.38
CA SER A 389 1.43 -50.86 16.32
C SER A 389 2.14 -52.13 16.86
N GLN A 390 2.58 -52.12 18.11
CA GLN A 390 3.26 -53.26 18.78
C GLN A 390 2.34 -54.24 19.52
N ARG A 391 1.01 -54.00 19.48
CA ARG A 391 0.02 -54.80 20.23
C ARG A 391 -1.07 -55.31 19.28
N GLU A 392 -1.57 -56.51 19.59
CA GLU A 392 -2.84 -56.95 18.96
C GLU A 392 -3.99 -56.10 19.50
N LEU A 393 -4.53 -55.25 18.63
CA LEU A 393 -5.64 -54.37 18.96
C LEU A 393 -6.98 -55.08 18.70
N SER A 394 -7.97 -54.85 19.57
CA SER A 394 -9.34 -55.28 19.28
C SER A 394 -9.89 -54.57 18.03
N SER A 395 -10.90 -55.20 17.39
CA SER A 395 -11.48 -54.60 16.15
C SER A 395 -12.01 -53.17 16.35
N GLY A 396 -12.46 -52.81 17.53
CA GLY A 396 -12.93 -51.46 17.83
C GLY A 396 -11.82 -50.41 17.98
N VAL A 397 -10.62 -50.84 18.31
CA VAL A 397 -9.42 -49.94 18.38
C VAL A 397 -8.77 -49.81 17.01
N ALA A 398 -8.82 -50.87 16.19
CA ALA A 398 -8.28 -50.85 14.83
C ALA A 398 -8.94 -49.75 13.94
N ASP A 399 -10.20 -49.41 14.16
CA ASP A 399 -10.94 -48.36 13.44
C ASP A 399 -10.53 -46.92 13.84
N ILE A 400 -9.87 -46.76 14.99
CA ILE A 400 -9.44 -45.45 15.52
C ILE A 400 -8.04 -45.08 15.01
N VAL A 401 -7.18 -46.07 14.76
CA VAL A 401 -5.80 -45.85 14.31
C VAL A 401 -5.68 -44.96 13.07
N PRO A 402 -6.44 -45.20 11.98
CA PRO A 402 -6.39 -44.34 10.79
C PRO A 402 -6.74 -42.88 11.07
N ARG A 403 -7.70 -42.61 11.96
CA ARG A 403 -8.07 -41.23 12.33
C ARG A 403 -6.96 -40.53 13.11
N VAL A 404 -6.28 -41.23 13.98
CA VAL A 404 -5.13 -40.69 14.71
C VAL A 404 -3.95 -40.44 13.76
N GLU A 405 -3.73 -41.32 12.77
CA GLU A 405 -2.70 -41.13 11.73
C GLU A 405 -2.98 -39.90 10.89
N GLU A 406 -4.23 -39.68 10.48
CA GLU A 406 -4.66 -38.48 9.76
C GLU A 406 -4.43 -37.21 10.58
N GLN A 407 -4.76 -37.25 11.90
CA GLN A 407 -4.51 -36.14 12.81
C GLN A 407 -3.01 -35.81 12.98
N ILE A 408 -2.17 -36.82 13.12
CA ILE A 408 -0.72 -36.63 13.20
C ILE A 408 -0.20 -35.98 11.92
N GLY A 409 -0.61 -36.50 10.75
CA GLY A 409 -0.22 -35.95 9.45
C GLY A 409 -0.67 -34.51 9.27
N ALA A 410 -1.90 -34.19 9.62
CA ALA A 410 -2.43 -32.83 9.57
C ALA A 410 -1.66 -31.87 10.50
N SER A 411 -1.36 -32.29 11.74
CA SER A 411 -0.62 -31.47 12.70
C SER A 411 0.83 -31.23 12.27
N GLN A 412 1.50 -32.24 11.69
CA GLN A 412 2.84 -32.09 11.16
C GLN A 412 2.89 -31.13 9.97
N ALA A 413 1.93 -31.25 9.05
CA ALA A 413 1.80 -30.34 7.91
C ALA A 413 1.58 -28.90 8.37
N MET A 414 0.71 -28.67 9.37
CA MET A 414 0.46 -27.36 9.94
C MET A 414 1.70 -26.78 10.62
N ALA A 415 2.43 -27.57 11.41
CA ALA A 415 3.65 -27.10 12.06
C ALA A 415 4.74 -26.71 11.03
N ALA A 416 4.85 -27.46 9.93
CA ALA A 416 5.75 -27.11 8.82
C ALA A 416 5.33 -25.81 8.13
N GLU A 417 4.04 -25.63 7.85
CA GLU A 417 3.52 -24.37 7.26
C GLU A 417 3.78 -23.16 8.17
N LEU A 418 3.56 -23.29 9.48
CA LEU A 418 3.85 -22.20 10.44
C LEU A 418 5.35 -21.90 10.49
N THR A 419 6.21 -22.91 10.42
CA THR A 419 7.66 -22.73 10.38
C THR A 419 8.08 -21.94 9.13
N ASP A 420 7.48 -22.21 7.97
CA ASP A 420 7.72 -21.48 6.74
C ASP A 420 7.27 -20.01 6.85
N VAL A 421 6.11 -19.77 7.49
CA VAL A 421 5.62 -18.42 7.79
C VAL A 421 6.60 -17.67 8.68
N VAL A 422 7.07 -18.28 9.77
CA VAL A 422 8.08 -17.68 10.68
C VAL A 422 9.36 -17.32 9.91
N ALA A 423 9.85 -18.23 9.07
CA ALA A 423 11.06 -17.98 8.28
C ALA A 423 10.86 -16.82 7.28
N GLY A 424 9.66 -16.68 6.70
CA GLY A 424 9.28 -15.57 5.85
C GLY A 424 9.28 -14.25 6.61
N LEU A 425 8.59 -14.21 7.75
CA LEU A 425 8.47 -13.01 8.59
C LEU A 425 9.82 -12.55 9.16
N ARG A 426 10.68 -13.48 9.59
CA ARG A 426 12.02 -13.13 10.05
C ARG A 426 12.92 -12.59 8.95
N ARG A 427 12.82 -13.13 7.72
CA ARG A 427 13.51 -12.55 6.57
C ARG A 427 13.06 -11.13 6.31
N LEU A 428 11.77 -10.85 6.45
CA LEU A 428 11.20 -9.50 6.35
C LEU A 428 11.79 -8.56 7.40
N ALA A 429 11.78 -8.97 8.66
CA ALA A 429 12.25 -8.15 9.77
C ALA A 429 13.76 -7.85 9.71
N GLN A 430 14.56 -8.81 9.21
CA GLN A 430 16.02 -8.74 9.21
C GLN A 430 16.65 -8.28 7.91
N ALA A 431 15.83 -8.04 6.86
CA ALA A 431 16.36 -7.62 5.58
C ALA A 431 17.11 -6.28 5.71
N ASP A 432 18.37 -6.29 5.30
CA ASP A 432 19.16 -5.07 5.15
C ASP A 432 18.64 -4.29 3.93
N ASP A 433 17.85 -3.27 4.19
CA ASP A 433 17.34 -2.35 3.17
C ASP A 433 18.35 -1.26 2.80
N GLY A 434 19.55 -1.31 3.42
CA GLY A 434 20.62 -0.33 3.21
C GLY A 434 20.25 1.08 3.64
N GLY A 435 19.47 1.24 4.71
CA GLY A 435 19.07 2.46 5.40
C GLY A 435 19.20 3.79 4.66
N LEU A 436 18.35 4.73 4.92
CA LEU A 436 18.55 6.11 4.43
C LEU A 436 19.61 6.78 5.32
N ASP A 437 20.70 7.22 4.73
CA ASP A 437 21.59 8.18 5.40
C ASP A 437 20.86 9.53 5.49
N VAL A 438 20.40 9.86 6.68
CA VAL A 438 19.65 11.11 6.96
C VAL A 438 20.49 12.35 6.57
N SER A 439 21.83 12.25 6.56
CA SER A 439 22.71 13.34 6.15
C SER A 439 22.49 13.74 4.69
N VAL A 440 22.09 12.80 3.82
CA VAL A 440 21.76 13.06 2.42
C VAL A 440 20.57 14.02 2.28
N LEU A 441 19.55 13.88 3.14
CA LEU A 441 18.39 14.78 3.11
C LEU A 441 18.76 16.21 3.54
N ALA A 442 19.57 16.33 4.59
CA ALA A 442 20.10 17.64 5.01
C ALA A 442 20.95 18.30 3.92
N GLU A 443 21.76 17.51 3.20
CA GLU A 443 22.57 17.99 2.10
C GLU A 443 21.71 18.44 0.89
N ILE A 444 20.66 17.70 0.55
CA ILE A 444 19.68 18.13 -0.48
C ILE A 444 19.09 19.49 -0.12
N ARG A 445 18.67 19.69 1.15
CA ARG A 445 18.12 20.96 1.62
C ARG A 445 19.14 22.11 1.52
N ARG A 446 20.37 21.87 1.93
CA ARG A 446 21.44 22.86 1.84
C ARG A 446 21.71 23.27 0.37
N LEU A 447 21.85 22.28 -0.51
CA LEU A 447 22.13 22.51 -1.93
C LEU A 447 20.93 23.20 -2.62
N ALA A 448 19.70 22.82 -2.30
CA ALA A 448 18.50 23.47 -2.82
C ALA A 448 18.45 24.97 -2.42
N GLY A 449 18.79 25.29 -1.15
CA GLY A 449 18.90 26.67 -0.68
C GLY A 449 19.96 27.48 -1.43
N GLU A 450 21.11 26.88 -1.73
CA GLU A 450 22.17 27.54 -2.56
C GLU A 450 21.71 27.77 -3.99
N VAL A 451 21.01 26.81 -4.59
CA VAL A 451 20.44 26.93 -5.94
C VAL A 451 19.39 28.03 -5.98
N ALA A 452 18.48 28.07 -5.01
CA ALA A 452 17.38 29.04 -4.94
C ALA A 452 17.85 30.51 -4.77
N THR A 453 19.08 30.73 -4.34
CA THR A 453 19.68 32.07 -4.14
C THR A 453 20.51 32.55 -5.33
N ARG A 454 20.64 31.80 -6.40
CA ARG A 454 21.24 32.19 -7.68
C ARG A 454 20.30 33.04 -8.50
#